data_f1d14fdcca22f43b4dc359dcd1bdd8a6
#
_entry.id   f1d14fdcca22f43b4dc359dcd1bdd8a6
#
_cell.length_a   1.000
_cell.length_b   1.000
_cell.length_c   1.000
_cell.angle_alpha   90.00
_cell.angle_beta   90.00
_cell.angle_gamma   90.00
#
_symmetry.space_group_name_H-M   'P 1'
#
loop_
_entity.id
_entity.type
_entity.pdbx_description
1 polymer ?
#
loop_
_entity_poly.entity_id
_entity_poly.type
_entity_poly.pdbx_seq_one_letter_code
_entity_poly.pdbx_strand_id
1 'polypeptide(L)'
;MRPNPSLILFLLAAFSTTAAFYSINSSEDYQRTTANDVLVFPRLNSKPEAANALLIETGGIKLKFTQNEESVWVAEDKFKYPASSKLIQKVISQLADMRKIAVKTRMPSRFNQIGVEPYQQADANSVFVKLQGAGGEILAESILGAQFRRNNIGVAEGTFIRHPKEQQAWLASGSIDIPSDLLSWLDTRILNIDSNEIKKIKIWEKPGGTAVVVRSNDDGGFIYQNRDGIGYLDREIAKNLFESLTKLSFVDVWPRKISGKWQSILYFEVEAYSGSKIAGQLFRSDSRTILQFSVKENGLKEVALRGLAGTIAYSELNKWSYAIPSWQADRFLEGLKIIEGGLQ
;
A
#
# COMPACT_ATOMS: atom_id res chain seq x y z
N MET A 1 -49.41 -59.63 -17.20
CA MET A 1 -48.35 -58.91 -17.93
C MET A 1 -47.26 -58.49 -16.92
N ARG A 2 -46.06 -59.04 -17.02
CA ARG A 2 -44.91 -58.58 -16.17
C ARG A 2 -44.36 -57.31 -16.74
N PRO A 3 -44.20 -56.29 -15.94
CA PRO A 3 -43.62 -55.01 -16.44
C PRO A 3 -42.17 -55.21 -16.89
N ASN A 4 -41.82 -54.64 -18.01
CA ASN A 4 -40.50 -54.80 -18.62
C ASN A 4 -39.45 -54.05 -17.78
N PRO A 5 -38.45 -54.71 -17.16
CA PRO A 5 -37.53 -54.11 -16.19
C PRO A 5 -36.70 -53.01 -16.81
N SER A 6 -36.44 -53.06 -18.11
CA SER A 6 -35.73 -51.99 -18.84
C SER A 6 -36.55 -50.71 -18.95
N LEU A 7 -37.86 -50.78 -19.06
CA LEU A 7 -38.76 -49.64 -19.13
C LEU A 7 -38.83 -48.91 -17.77
N ILE A 8 -38.82 -49.68 -16.68
CA ILE A 8 -38.83 -49.15 -15.30
C ILE A 8 -37.50 -48.42 -15.02
N LEU A 9 -36.37 -49.01 -15.44
CA LEU A 9 -35.05 -48.36 -15.29
C LEU A 9 -34.94 -47.06 -16.09
N PHE A 10 -35.48 -47.04 -17.32
CA PHE A 10 -35.50 -45.83 -18.14
C PHE A 10 -36.37 -44.73 -17.54
N LEU A 11 -37.52 -45.04 -17.00
CA LEU A 11 -38.41 -44.10 -16.33
C LEU A 11 -37.79 -43.55 -15.03
N LEU A 12 -37.08 -44.39 -14.25
CA LEU A 12 -36.35 -43.92 -13.07
C LEU A 12 -35.18 -43.03 -13.42
N ALA A 13 -34.43 -43.31 -14.47
CA ALA A 13 -33.36 -42.45 -14.93
C ALA A 13 -33.87 -41.10 -15.46
N ALA A 14 -34.95 -41.09 -16.25
CA ALA A 14 -35.59 -39.87 -16.72
C ALA A 14 -36.15 -39.01 -15.58
N PHE A 15 -36.75 -39.63 -14.55
CA PHE A 15 -37.24 -38.92 -13.38
C PHE A 15 -36.14 -38.34 -12.55
N SER A 16 -35.03 -39.05 -12.35
CA SER A 16 -33.88 -38.55 -11.58
C SER A 16 -33.17 -37.38 -12.31
N THR A 17 -33.07 -37.44 -13.64
CA THR A 17 -32.48 -36.32 -14.43
C THR A 17 -33.38 -35.07 -14.43
N THR A 18 -34.70 -35.25 -14.55
CA THR A 18 -35.66 -34.13 -14.46
C THR A 18 -35.71 -33.54 -13.04
N ALA A 19 -35.68 -34.37 -12.00
CA ALA A 19 -35.61 -33.89 -10.61
C ALA A 19 -34.30 -33.13 -10.31
N ALA A 20 -33.16 -33.61 -10.83
CA ALA A 20 -31.88 -32.91 -10.72
C ALA A 20 -31.87 -31.58 -11.46
N PHE A 21 -32.41 -31.55 -12.67
CA PHE A 21 -32.51 -30.30 -13.48
C PHE A 21 -33.45 -29.31 -12.82
N TYR A 22 -34.59 -29.74 -12.29
CA TYR A 22 -35.52 -28.90 -11.55
C TYR A 22 -34.89 -28.35 -10.24
N SER A 23 -34.17 -29.20 -9.51
CA SER A 23 -33.48 -28.81 -8.29
C SER A 23 -32.39 -27.78 -8.54
N ILE A 24 -31.62 -27.91 -9.62
CA ILE A 24 -30.57 -26.93 -10.01
C ILE A 24 -31.22 -25.61 -10.41
N ASN A 25 -32.23 -25.65 -11.28
CA ASN A 25 -32.89 -24.42 -11.79
C ASN A 25 -33.67 -23.68 -10.69
N SER A 26 -34.40 -24.43 -9.83
CA SER A 26 -35.14 -23.81 -8.73
C SER A 26 -34.21 -23.23 -7.66
N SER A 27 -33.01 -23.80 -7.46
CA SER A 27 -32.01 -23.27 -6.55
C SER A 27 -31.40 -21.97 -7.06
N GLU A 28 -31.20 -21.83 -8.38
CA GLU A 28 -30.69 -20.57 -8.98
C GLU A 28 -31.72 -19.45 -8.93
N ASP A 29 -32.99 -19.72 -9.22
CA ASP A 29 -34.06 -18.72 -9.19
C ASP A 29 -34.40 -18.27 -7.76
N TYR A 30 -34.40 -19.19 -6.79
CA TYR A 30 -34.64 -18.83 -5.39
C TYR A 30 -33.53 -17.95 -4.81
N GLN A 31 -32.28 -18.14 -5.26
CA GLN A 31 -31.15 -17.31 -4.85
C GLN A 31 -31.14 -15.92 -5.48
N ARG A 32 -31.67 -15.78 -6.71
CA ARG A 32 -31.78 -14.47 -7.39
C ARG A 32 -32.91 -13.60 -6.87
N THR A 33 -33.98 -14.18 -6.34
CA THR A 33 -35.19 -13.44 -6.01
C THR A 33 -35.17 -12.78 -4.62
N THR A 34 -34.23 -13.13 -3.72
CA THR A 34 -34.28 -12.72 -2.31
C THR A 34 -33.21 -11.68 -1.90
N ALA A 35 -32.31 -11.27 -2.79
CA ALA A 35 -31.23 -10.33 -2.46
C ALA A 35 -31.17 -9.13 -3.44
N ASN A 36 -32.32 -8.64 -3.89
CA ASN A 36 -32.38 -7.57 -4.86
C ASN A 36 -31.73 -6.29 -4.34
N ASP A 37 -30.50 -6.03 -4.79
CA ASP A 37 -29.88 -4.71 -4.90
C ASP A 37 -29.82 -3.88 -3.61
N VAL A 38 -29.84 -4.56 -2.43
CA VAL A 38 -29.80 -3.90 -1.13
C VAL A 38 -28.37 -3.56 -0.76
N LEU A 39 -28.11 -2.32 -0.43
CA LEU A 39 -26.79 -1.88 0.10
C LEU A 39 -26.40 -2.72 1.32
N VAL A 40 -25.14 -3.15 1.36
CA VAL A 40 -24.57 -3.85 2.53
C VAL A 40 -24.39 -2.84 3.67
N PHE A 41 -23.90 -1.64 3.35
CA PHE A 41 -23.56 -0.59 4.31
C PHE A 41 -24.25 0.73 3.97
N PRO A 42 -25.58 0.86 4.19
CA PRO A 42 -26.33 2.06 3.79
C PRO A 42 -25.86 3.33 4.52
N ARG A 43 -25.38 3.23 5.76
CA ARG A 43 -24.82 4.38 6.50
C ARG A 43 -23.54 4.90 5.85
N LEU A 44 -22.63 3.97 5.47
CA LEU A 44 -21.39 4.33 4.79
C LEU A 44 -21.67 4.93 3.41
N ASN A 45 -22.60 4.34 2.65
CA ASN A 45 -22.97 4.86 1.33
C ASN A 45 -23.52 6.28 1.39
N SER A 46 -24.31 6.59 2.43
CA SER A 46 -24.91 7.94 2.56
C SER A 46 -23.89 9.01 2.99
N LYS A 47 -22.81 8.64 3.69
CA LYS A 47 -21.81 9.57 4.24
C LYS A 47 -20.42 8.93 4.27
N PRO A 48 -19.81 8.61 3.12
CA PRO A 48 -18.50 7.98 3.08
C PRO A 48 -17.39 8.86 3.67
N GLU A 49 -17.56 10.19 3.58
CA GLU A 49 -16.65 11.18 4.14
C GLU A 49 -16.64 11.23 5.67
N ALA A 50 -17.66 10.69 6.31
CA ALA A 50 -17.74 10.64 7.78
C ALA A 50 -16.79 9.59 8.38
N ALA A 51 -16.21 8.69 7.55
CA ALA A 51 -15.27 7.69 8.01
C ALA A 51 -13.95 8.35 8.47
N ASN A 52 -13.59 8.16 9.73
CA ASN A 52 -12.36 8.70 10.33
C ASN A 52 -11.50 7.63 11.02
N ALA A 53 -11.97 6.39 11.10
CA ALA A 53 -11.19 5.26 11.59
C ALA A 53 -11.48 4.01 10.77
N LEU A 54 -10.41 3.28 10.41
CA LEU A 54 -10.43 2.01 9.71
C LEU A 54 -9.65 0.99 10.52
N LEU A 55 -10.29 -0.12 10.84
CA LEU A 55 -9.69 -1.27 11.48
C LEU A 55 -9.75 -2.46 10.53
N ILE A 56 -8.63 -3.15 10.38
CA ILE A 56 -8.49 -4.38 9.59
C ILE A 56 -7.86 -5.43 10.50
N GLU A 57 -8.46 -6.64 10.53
CA GLU A 57 -7.88 -7.77 11.24
C GLU A 57 -7.93 -9.02 10.33
N THR A 58 -6.80 -9.73 10.21
CA THR A 58 -6.67 -10.94 9.41
C THR A 58 -5.50 -11.78 9.89
N GLY A 59 -5.66 -13.09 10.04
CA GLY A 59 -4.57 -14.01 10.38
C GLY A 59 -3.76 -13.59 11.61
N GLY A 60 -4.40 -13.00 12.63
CA GLY A 60 -3.74 -12.47 13.84
C GLY A 60 -3.07 -11.10 13.66
N ILE A 61 -3.06 -10.54 12.46
CA ILE A 61 -2.56 -9.19 12.18
C ILE A 61 -3.68 -8.20 12.40
N LYS A 62 -3.38 -7.10 13.09
CA LYS A 62 -4.32 -6.00 13.31
C LYS A 62 -3.70 -4.69 12.84
N LEU A 63 -4.40 -3.99 11.95
CA LEU A 63 -4.01 -2.71 11.40
C LEU A 63 -5.07 -1.67 11.74
N LYS A 64 -4.65 -0.56 12.33
CA LYS A 64 -5.55 0.52 12.70
C LYS A 64 -5.08 1.83 12.09
N PHE A 65 -6.00 2.49 11.37
CA PHE A 65 -5.79 3.79 10.76
C PHE A 65 -6.82 4.78 11.30
N THR A 66 -6.39 6.00 11.58
CA THR A 66 -7.28 7.09 12.03
C THR A 66 -6.94 8.37 11.27
N GLN A 67 -7.87 9.30 11.22
CA GLN A 67 -7.55 10.66 10.78
C GLN A 67 -7.03 11.47 11.96
N ASN A 68 -5.96 12.23 11.73
CA ASN A 68 -5.46 13.22 12.68
C ASN A 68 -6.28 14.53 12.59
N GLU A 69 -5.90 15.56 13.37
CA GLU A 69 -6.56 16.87 13.40
C GLU A 69 -6.55 17.58 12.05
N GLU A 70 -5.58 17.28 11.19
CA GLU A 70 -5.45 17.83 9.83
C GLU A 70 -6.20 16.99 8.78
N SER A 71 -7.02 16.02 9.20
CA SER A 71 -7.73 15.06 8.33
C SER A 71 -6.80 14.17 7.50
N VAL A 72 -5.56 13.99 7.92
CA VAL A 72 -4.60 13.06 7.29
C VAL A 72 -4.77 11.69 7.94
N TRP A 73 -4.89 10.65 7.11
CA TRP A 73 -4.90 9.27 7.59
C TRP A 73 -3.51 8.86 8.10
N VAL A 74 -3.46 8.29 9.29
CA VAL A 74 -2.23 7.83 9.94
C VAL A 74 -2.37 6.39 10.44
N ALA A 75 -1.27 5.63 10.41
CA ALA A 75 -1.20 4.29 10.94
C ALA A 75 -0.86 4.33 12.44
N GLU A 76 -1.81 3.96 13.30
CA GLU A 76 -1.64 4.00 14.76
C GLU A 76 -0.49 3.09 15.23
N ASP A 77 -0.41 1.89 14.64
CA ASP A 77 0.61 0.90 14.98
C ASP A 77 2.00 1.23 14.40
N LYS A 78 2.13 2.36 13.68
CA LYS A 78 3.38 2.85 13.09
C LYS A 78 3.68 4.30 13.49
N PHE A 79 3.59 4.56 14.78
CA PHE A 79 3.91 5.88 15.34
C PHE A 79 3.12 7.04 14.70
N LYS A 80 1.92 6.78 14.22
CA LYS A 80 1.08 7.72 13.47
C LYS A 80 1.75 8.24 12.19
N TYR A 81 2.55 7.38 11.54
CA TYR A 81 3.07 7.69 10.20
C TYR A 81 1.93 7.84 9.21
N PRO A 82 2.00 8.79 8.26
CA PRO A 82 0.97 8.99 7.25
C PRO A 82 0.69 7.73 6.44
N ALA A 83 -0.58 7.37 6.35
CA ALA A 83 -1.07 6.26 5.56
C ALA A 83 -1.53 6.75 4.17
N SER A 84 -1.61 5.84 3.21
CA SER A 84 -2.09 6.12 1.87
C SER A 84 -3.58 6.47 1.86
N SER A 85 -3.90 7.75 1.92
CA SER A 85 -5.29 8.23 1.81
C SER A 85 -5.99 7.71 0.56
N LYS A 86 -5.24 7.56 -0.55
CA LYS A 86 -5.77 7.00 -1.81
C LYS A 86 -6.25 5.56 -1.65
N LEU A 87 -5.47 4.71 -0.97
CA LEU A 87 -5.85 3.31 -0.74
C LEU A 87 -7.04 3.22 0.22
N ILE A 88 -7.00 3.98 1.31
CA ILE A 88 -8.09 4.00 2.31
C ILE A 88 -9.39 4.48 1.67
N GLN A 89 -9.36 5.56 0.90
CA GLN A 89 -10.54 6.07 0.18
C GLN A 89 -11.06 5.08 -0.85
N LYS A 90 -10.17 4.35 -1.55
CA LYS A 90 -10.58 3.27 -2.46
C LYS A 90 -11.36 2.20 -1.72
N VAL A 91 -10.89 1.74 -0.55
CA VAL A 91 -11.58 0.73 0.27
C VAL A 91 -12.91 1.27 0.78
N ILE A 92 -12.97 2.51 1.26
CA ILE A 92 -14.21 3.17 1.70
C ILE A 92 -15.24 3.18 0.57
N SER A 93 -14.85 3.62 -0.63
CA SER A 93 -15.74 3.68 -1.80
C SER A 93 -16.23 2.30 -2.20
N GLN A 94 -15.34 1.30 -2.28
CA GLN A 94 -15.71 -0.07 -2.63
C GLN A 94 -16.70 -0.69 -1.62
N LEU A 95 -16.52 -0.43 -0.32
CA LEU A 95 -17.48 -0.87 0.71
C LEU A 95 -18.80 -0.11 0.60
N ALA A 96 -18.76 1.20 0.37
CA ALA A 96 -19.96 2.03 0.27
C ALA A 96 -20.89 1.56 -0.87
N ASP A 97 -20.33 1.14 -1.99
CA ASP A 97 -21.09 0.73 -3.18
C ASP A 97 -21.50 -0.75 -3.17
N MET A 98 -21.10 -1.49 -2.13
CA MET A 98 -21.33 -2.93 -2.04
C MET A 98 -22.82 -3.25 -1.85
N ARG A 99 -23.33 -4.19 -2.66
CA ARG A 99 -24.74 -4.63 -2.63
C ARG A 99 -24.86 -6.14 -2.47
N LYS A 100 -25.85 -6.60 -1.75
CA LYS A 100 -26.15 -8.03 -1.60
C LYS A 100 -26.67 -8.58 -2.93
N ILE A 101 -26.03 -9.65 -3.43
CA ILE A 101 -26.42 -10.34 -4.69
C ILE A 101 -27.19 -11.60 -4.37
N ALA A 102 -26.66 -12.46 -3.49
CA ALA A 102 -27.23 -13.77 -3.21
C ALA A 102 -27.00 -14.21 -1.76
N VAL A 103 -27.99 -14.89 -1.23
CA VAL A 103 -27.88 -15.61 0.04
C VAL A 103 -26.90 -16.79 -0.14
N LYS A 104 -26.05 -17.02 0.85
CA LYS A 104 -25.13 -18.17 0.88
C LYS A 104 -25.40 -19.06 2.10
N THR A 105 -24.37 -19.53 2.75
CA THR A 105 -24.53 -20.47 3.86
C THR A 105 -24.81 -19.80 5.20
N ARG A 106 -25.49 -20.53 6.10
CA ARG A 106 -25.61 -20.24 7.54
C ARG A 106 -24.80 -21.22 8.40
N MET A 107 -24.17 -22.21 7.77
CA MET A 107 -23.49 -23.30 8.48
C MET A 107 -22.05 -22.89 8.79
N PRO A 108 -21.64 -22.78 10.06
CA PRO A 108 -20.27 -22.42 10.43
C PRO A 108 -19.22 -23.36 9.83
N SER A 109 -19.54 -24.65 9.68
CA SER A 109 -18.65 -25.65 9.08
C SER A 109 -18.33 -25.41 7.60
N ARG A 110 -19.05 -24.49 6.93
CA ARG A 110 -18.82 -24.12 5.53
C ARG A 110 -18.18 -22.73 5.37
N PHE A 111 -17.94 -22.01 6.46
CA PHE A 111 -17.43 -20.64 6.38
C PHE A 111 -16.03 -20.55 5.76
N ASN A 112 -15.13 -21.49 6.08
CA ASN A 112 -13.80 -21.54 5.47
C ASN A 112 -13.80 -21.89 3.98
N GLN A 113 -14.86 -22.55 3.47
CA GLN A 113 -14.96 -22.80 2.02
C GLN A 113 -15.14 -21.54 1.20
N ILE A 114 -15.67 -20.47 1.80
CA ILE A 114 -15.89 -19.16 1.19
C ILE A 114 -15.11 -18.04 1.89
N GLY A 115 -14.21 -18.38 2.81
CA GLY A 115 -13.29 -17.45 3.48
C GLY A 115 -13.98 -16.47 4.43
N VAL A 116 -15.11 -16.83 5.07
CA VAL A 116 -15.82 -15.98 6.04
C VAL A 116 -15.82 -16.58 7.46
N GLU A 117 -14.84 -17.41 7.76
CA GLU A 117 -14.58 -17.98 9.09
C GLU A 117 -14.24 -16.88 10.12
N PRO A 118 -14.15 -17.21 11.42
CA PRO A 118 -13.69 -16.28 12.43
C PRO A 118 -12.27 -15.79 12.14
N TYR A 119 -12.12 -14.49 11.94
CA TYR A 119 -10.89 -13.81 11.52
C TYR A 119 -9.78 -13.77 12.57
N GLN A 120 -10.11 -14.12 13.84
CA GLN A 120 -9.14 -14.13 14.94
C GLN A 120 -8.20 -15.34 14.89
N GLN A 121 -8.52 -16.36 14.10
CA GLN A 121 -7.68 -17.54 13.94
C GLN A 121 -6.42 -17.18 13.13
N ALA A 122 -5.26 -17.70 13.56
CA ALA A 122 -3.98 -17.38 12.93
C ALA A 122 -3.88 -17.83 11.45
N ASP A 123 -4.65 -18.85 11.07
CA ASP A 123 -4.75 -19.42 9.73
C ASP A 123 -6.00 -18.96 8.95
N ALA A 124 -6.73 -17.96 9.47
CA ALA A 124 -7.92 -17.44 8.80
C ALA A 124 -7.54 -16.74 7.48
N ASN A 125 -8.28 -17.10 6.42
CA ASN A 125 -8.23 -16.40 5.13
C ASN A 125 -9.20 -15.21 5.08
N SER A 126 -10.07 -15.10 6.06
CA SER A 126 -11.04 -14.03 6.20
C SER A 126 -10.37 -12.73 6.64
N VAL A 127 -10.91 -11.61 6.17
CA VAL A 127 -10.48 -10.27 6.55
C VAL A 127 -11.63 -9.55 7.25
N PHE A 128 -11.45 -9.21 8.51
CA PHE A 128 -12.39 -8.34 9.21
C PHE A 128 -12.09 -6.89 8.90
N VAL A 129 -13.12 -6.13 8.55
CA VAL A 129 -13.04 -4.70 8.28
C VAL A 129 -14.10 -3.97 9.09
N LYS A 130 -13.69 -2.89 9.75
CA LYS A 130 -14.57 -1.99 10.48
C LYS A 130 -14.23 -0.54 10.18
N LEU A 131 -15.21 0.20 9.70
CA LEU A 131 -15.15 1.64 9.50
C LEU A 131 -16.01 2.35 10.56
N GLN A 132 -15.44 3.36 11.17
CA GLN A 132 -16.10 4.18 12.18
C GLN A 132 -16.06 5.65 11.79
N GLY A 133 -17.12 6.36 12.15
CA GLY A 133 -17.18 7.81 12.10
C GLY A 133 -16.82 8.46 13.44
N ALA A 134 -16.98 9.76 13.53
CA ALA A 134 -16.75 10.54 14.74
C ALA A 134 -17.58 9.98 15.91
N GLY A 135 -16.98 9.95 17.11
CA GLY A 135 -17.64 9.39 18.30
C GLY A 135 -17.76 7.85 18.31
N GLY A 136 -17.15 7.15 17.35
CA GLY A 136 -17.15 5.68 17.30
C GLY A 136 -18.39 5.07 16.64
N GLU A 137 -19.20 5.85 15.93
CA GLU A 137 -20.32 5.35 15.15
C GLU A 137 -19.84 4.32 14.12
N ILE A 138 -20.48 3.15 14.06
CA ILE A 138 -20.13 2.10 13.08
C ILE A 138 -20.82 2.43 11.76
N LEU A 139 -20.02 2.74 10.74
CA LEU A 139 -20.47 3.00 9.37
C LEU A 139 -20.50 1.71 8.53
N ALA A 140 -19.52 0.83 8.72
CA ALA A 140 -19.44 -0.48 8.11
C ALA A 140 -18.72 -1.46 9.04
N GLU A 141 -19.18 -2.71 9.10
CA GLU A 141 -18.54 -3.79 9.83
C GLU A 141 -18.85 -5.12 9.12
N SER A 142 -17.81 -5.84 8.68
CA SER A 142 -17.98 -7.12 8.00
C SER A 142 -16.73 -7.97 8.05
N ILE A 143 -16.92 -9.28 7.93
CA ILE A 143 -15.91 -10.24 7.54
C ILE A 143 -16.02 -10.38 6.03
N LEU A 144 -14.93 -10.12 5.33
CA LEU A 144 -14.76 -10.27 3.89
C LEU A 144 -14.08 -11.60 3.62
N GLY A 145 -14.62 -12.37 2.72
CA GLY A 145 -14.12 -13.67 2.33
C GLY A 145 -13.53 -13.68 0.92
N ALA A 146 -13.53 -14.87 0.32
CA ALA A 146 -13.00 -15.08 -1.01
C ALA A 146 -13.79 -14.28 -2.06
N GLN A 147 -13.09 -13.92 -3.14
CA GLN A 147 -13.72 -13.31 -4.30
C GLN A 147 -14.37 -14.40 -5.17
N PHE A 148 -15.60 -14.17 -5.57
CA PHE A 148 -16.31 -15.04 -6.48
C PHE A 148 -16.09 -14.59 -7.92
N ARG A 149 -15.59 -15.49 -8.75
CA ARG A 149 -15.36 -15.26 -10.18
C ARG A 149 -16.18 -16.28 -10.99
N ARG A 150 -16.96 -15.80 -11.94
CA ARG A 150 -17.62 -16.67 -12.92
C ARG A 150 -16.63 -17.04 -14.02
N ASN A 151 -16.48 -18.32 -14.30
CA ASN A 151 -15.72 -18.85 -15.44
C ASN A 151 -14.22 -18.50 -15.53
N ASN A 152 -13.50 -18.38 -14.43
CA ASN A 152 -12.03 -18.16 -14.42
C ASN A 152 -11.50 -17.02 -15.32
N ILE A 153 -12.37 -16.17 -15.87
CA ILE A 153 -12.00 -15.07 -16.75
C ILE A 153 -12.00 -13.77 -15.94
N GLY A 154 -10.84 -13.43 -15.43
CA GLY A 154 -10.32 -12.10 -15.15
C GLY A 154 -11.01 -11.23 -14.08
N VAL A 155 -12.30 -11.07 -14.04
CA VAL A 155 -13.00 -10.11 -13.17
C VAL A 155 -13.79 -10.81 -12.10
N ALA A 156 -13.57 -10.46 -10.83
CA ALA A 156 -14.39 -10.97 -9.73
C ALA A 156 -15.80 -10.38 -9.82
N GLU A 157 -16.83 -11.22 -9.83
CA GLU A 157 -18.23 -10.78 -9.85
C GLU A 157 -18.74 -10.37 -8.47
N GLY A 158 -18.06 -10.76 -7.41
CA GLY A 158 -18.43 -10.38 -6.06
C GLY A 158 -17.46 -10.86 -4.99
N THR A 159 -17.75 -10.50 -3.75
CA THR A 159 -17.01 -10.93 -2.55
C THR A 159 -17.98 -11.60 -1.60
N PHE A 160 -17.59 -12.74 -1.03
CA PHE A 160 -18.36 -13.34 0.06
C PHE A 160 -18.19 -12.50 1.31
N ILE A 161 -19.30 -12.25 1.99
CA ILE A 161 -19.32 -11.41 3.20
C ILE A 161 -20.15 -12.06 4.29
N ARG A 162 -19.83 -11.72 5.55
CA ARG A 162 -20.63 -12.08 6.72
C ARG A 162 -20.49 -11.02 7.81
N HIS A 163 -21.59 -10.59 8.40
CA HIS A 163 -21.51 -9.76 9.60
C HIS A 163 -20.95 -10.59 10.78
N PRO A 164 -20.00 -10.07 11.59
CA PRO A 164 -19.35 -10.84 12.67
C PRO A 164 -20.32 -11.48 13.67
N LYS A 165 -21.45 -10.82 13.94
CA LYS A 165 -22.47 -11.25 14.88
C LYS A 165 -23.58 -12.11 14.25
N GLU A 166 -23.51 -12.35 12.94
CA GLU A 166 -24.54 -13.10 12.21
C GLU A 166 -23.96 -14.40 11.66
N GLN A 167 -24.83 -15.41 11.52
CA GLN A 167 -24.46 -16.67 10.86
C GLN A 167 -24.68 -16.63 9.35
N GLN A 168 -25.50 -15.68 8.86
CA GLN A 168 -25.81 -15.62 7.44
C GLN A 168 -24.65 -15.01 6.66
N ALA A 169 -24.07 -15.80 5.76
CA ALA A 169 -23.15 -15.33 4.74
C ALA A 169 -23.88 -14.95 3.46
N TRP A 170 -23.33 -13.98 2.74
CA TRP A 170 -23.87 -13.43 1.50
C TRP A 170 -22.79 -13.38 0.42
N LEU A 171 -23.20 -13.39 -0.83
CA LEU A 171 -22.40 -12.86 -1.92
C LEU A 171 -22.81 -11.39 -2.13
N ALA A 172 -21.86 -10.50 -2.12
CA ALA A 172 -22.06 -9.08 -2.39
C ALA A 172 -21.33 -8.66 -3.67
N SER A 173 -21.80 -7.58 -4.31
CA SER A 173 -21.19 -7.03 -5.52
C SER A 173 -19.84 -6.41 -5.24
N GLY A 174 -18.98 -6.39 -6.25
CA GLY A 174 -17.66 -5.77 -6.20
C GLY A 174 -16.57 -6.69 -5.65
N SER A 175 -15.36 -6.34 -6.03
CA SER A 175 -14.13 -6.97 -5.57
C SER A 175 -13.40 -6.01 -4.67
N ILE A 176 -13.06 -6.42 -3.46
CA ILE A 176 -12.24 -5.64 -2.53
C ILE A 176 -10.93 -6.39 -2.33
N ASP A 177 -9.83 -5.68 -2.61
CA ASP A 177 -8.48 -6.15 -2.32
C ASP A 177 -7.94 -5.36 -1.12
N ILE A 178 -7.75 -6.07 -0.01
CA ILE A 178 -7.27 -5.49 1.25
C ILE A 178 -5.91 -6.09 1.55
N PRO A 179 -4.82 -5.31 1.42
CA PRO A 179 -3.49 -5.76 1.80
C PRO A 179 -3.44 -6.17 3.28
N SER A 180 -2.81 -7.32 3.54
CA SER A 180 -2.62 -7.82 4.92
C SER A 180 -1.38 -7.24 5.59
N ASP A 181 -0.45 -6.66 4.84
CA ASP A 181 0.77 -6.06 5.37
C ASP A 181 0.63 -4.55 5.56
N LEU A 182 1.21 -4.03 6.63
CA LEU A 182 1.15 -2.60 6.97
C LEU A 182 1.83 -1.72 5.93
N LEU A 183 2.94 -2.18 5.34
CA LEU A 183 3.74 -1.36 4.42
C LEU A 183 2.96 -0.96 3.17
N SER A 184 2.10 -1.85 2.66
CA SER A 184 1.21 -1.56 1.53
C SER A 184 0.21 -0.44 1.80
N TRP A 185 -0.09 -0.16 3.07
CA TRP A 185 -0.97 0.93 3.48
C TRP A 185 -0.27 2.27 3.66
N LEU A 186 1.06 2.29 3.64
CA LEU A 186 1.84 3.51 3.77
C LEU A 186 2.21 4.03 2.38
N ASP A 187 2.39 5.35 2.24
CA ASP A 187 3.10 5.86 1.06
C ASP A 187 4.60 5.70 1.31
N THR A 188 5.16 4.66 0.74
CA THR A 188 6.59 4.31 0.93
C THR A 188 7.53 5.20 0.15
N ARG A 189 7.04 6.06 -0.75
CA ARG A 189 7.86 6.99 -1.52
C ARG A 189 8.22 8.20 -0.67
N ILE A 190 9.50 8.31 -0.33
CA ILE A 190 10.02 9.42 0.45
C ILE A 190 10.23 10.64 -0.44
N LEU A 191 10.89 10.43 -1.58
CA LEU A 191 11.15 11.44 -2.61
C LEU A 191 10.71 10.93 -3.98
N ASN A 192 10.13 11.81 -4.77
CA ASN A 192 9.77 11.57 -6.16
C ASN A 192 10.00 12.84 -6.97
N ILE A 193 11.27 13.16 -7.19
CA ILE A 193 11.72 14.36 -7.91
C ILE A 193 12.04 13.95 -9.34
N ASP A 194 11.67 14.77 -10.32
CA ASP A 194 12.20 14.59 -11.67
C ASP A 194 13.71 14.89 -11.66
N SER A 195 14.51 13.93 -12.09
CA SER A 195 15.97 14.10 -12.16
C SER A 195 16.40 15.31 -13.01
N ASN A 196 15.55 15.73 -13.97
CA ASN A 196 15.79 16.92 -14.79
C ASN A 196 15.66 18.23 -14.01
N GLU A 197 14.95 18.22 -12.90
CA GLU A 197 14.82 19.39 -12.02
C GLU A 197 16.06 19.60 -11.13
N ILE A 198 16.94 18.59 -11.04
CA ILE A 198 18.13 18.65 -10.19
C ILE A 198 19.28 19.33 -10.93
N LYS A 199 19.76 20.41 -10.30
CA LYS A 199 20.92 21.19 -10.75
C LYS A 199 22.23 20.59 -10.26
N LYS A 200 22.26 20.13 -8.99
CA LYS A 200 23.49 19.78 -8.29
C LYS A 200 23.26 18.75 -7.20
N ILE A 201 24.20 17.85 -7.07
CA ILE A 201 24.30 16.90 -5.96
C ILE A 201 25.66 17.07 -5.30
N LYS A 202 25.68 17.10 -3.96
CA LYS A 202 26.89 16.98 -3.15
C LYS A 202 26.80 15.71 -2.34
N ILE A 203 27.89 14.94 -2.29
CA ILE A 203 27.99 13.71 -1.51
C ILE A 203 29.33 13.71 -0.78
N TRP A 204 29.35 13.26 0.48
CA TRP A 204 30.58 13.13 1.26
C TRP A 204 30.44 12.09 2.37
N GLU A 205 31.50 11.32 2.63
CA GLU A 205 31.54 10.33 3.70
C GLU A 205 31.87 10.92 5.07
N LYS A 206 32.76 11.91 5.11
CA LYS A 206 33.24 12.53 6.36
C LYS A 206 33.29 14.04 6.22
N PRO A 207 33.21 14.80 7.32
CA PRO A 207 33.43 16.23 7.28
C PRO A 207 34.76 16.59 6.59
N GLY A 208 34.73 17.42 5.56
CA GLY A 208 35.88 17.83 4.77
C GLY A 208 36.15 17.04 3.48
N GLY A 209 35.49 15.91 3.22
CA GLY A 209 35.42 15.28 1.90
C GLY A 209 34.19 15.75 1.15
N THR A 210 34.31 16.16 -0.09
CA THR A 210 33.14 16.59 -0.88
C THR A 210 33.33 16.18 -2.32
N ALA A 211 32.45 15.31 -2.80
CA ALA A 211 32.24 15.06 -4.21
C ALA A 211 31.00 15.83 -4.67
N VAL A 212 31.12 16.61 -5.69
CA VAL A 212 30.04 17.45 -6.23
C VAL A 212 29.80 17.04 -7.67
N VAL A 213 28.55 16.78 -8.03
CA VAL A 213 28.15 16.59 -9.42
C VAL A 213 27.18 17.70 -9.80
N VAL A 214 27.48 18.38 -10.88
CA VAL A 214 26.67 19.48 -11.43
C VAL A 214 26.29 19.12 -12.85
N ARG A 215 25.07 19.42 -13.23
CA ARG A 215 24.67 19.34 -14.64
C ARG A 215 25.26 20.52 -15.39
N SER A 216 25.97 20.24 -16.49
CA SER A 216 26.49 21.27 -17.38
C SER A 216 25.37 22.02 -18.10
N ASN A 217 25.51 23.33 -18.24
CA ASN A 217 24.53 24.14 -18.97
C ASN A 217 24.72 24.09 -20.49
N ASP A 218 25.93 23.72 -20.95
CA ASP A 218 26.30 23.84 -22.35
C ASP A 218 25.90 22.68 -23.23
N ASP A 219 26.01 21.44 -22.71
CA ASP A 219 25.76 20.21 -23.48
C ASP A 219 24.83 19.22 -22.79
N GLY A 220 24.27 19.57 -21.63
CA GLY A 220 23.46 18.68 -20.80
C GLY A 220 24.27 17.50 -20.23
N GLY A 221 25.60 17.57 -20.25
CA GLY A 221 26.52 16.63 -19.63
C GLY A 221 26.57 16.81 -18.11
N PHE A 222 27.44 16.06 -17.47
CA PHE A 222 27.64 16.14 -16.02
C PHE A 222 29.11 16.34 -15.71
N ILE A 223 29.37 17.29 -14.84
CA ILE A 223 30.71 17.63 -14.36
C ILE A 223 30.78 17.22 -12.90
N TYR A 224 31.81 16.48 -12.53
CA TYR A 224 32.11 16.22 -11.13
C TYR A 224 33.31 17.03 -10.66
N GLN A 225 33.34 17.34 -9.39
CA GLN A 225 34.46 17.96 -8.68
C GLN A 225 34.71 17.12 -7.42
N ASN A 226 35.94 16.66 -7.25
CA ASN A 226 36.44 16.01 -6.06
C ASN A 226 37.71 16.69 -5.55
N ARG A 227 38.46 16.03 -4.65
CA ARG A 227 39.75 16.56 -4.13
C ARG A 227 40.84 16.64 -5.19
N ASP A 228 40.79 15.76 -6.17
CA ASP A 228 41.87 15.60 -7.17
C ASP A 228 41.65 16.49 -8.39
N GLY A 229 40.48 17.08 -8.54
CA GLY A 229 40.20 18.01 -9.63
C GLY A 229 38.75 18.00 -10.12
N ILE A 230 38.59 18.41 -11.36
CA ILE A 230 37.33 18.50 -12.08
C ILE A 230 37.39 17.57 -13.29
N GLY A 231 36.35 16.79 -13.52
CA GLY A 231 36.24 15.90 -14.67
C GLY A 231 34.78 15.77 -15.17
N TYR A 232 34.64 15.09 -16.30
CA TYR A 232 33.35 14.76 -16.85
C TYR A 232 32.89 13.41 -16.30
N LEU A 233 31.61 13.34 -15.89
CA LEU A 233 30.98 12.10 -15.45
C LEU A 233 30.22 11.48 -16.62
N ASP A 234 30.37 10.18 -16.80
CA ASP A 234 29.56 9.45 -17.77
C ASP A 234 28.07 9.71 -17.53
N ARG A 235 27.32 9.87 -18.62
CA ARG A 235 25.91 10.26 -18.57
C ARG A 235 25.03 9.21 -17.89
N GLU A 236 25.33 7.94 -18.08
CA GLU A 236 24.57 6.85 -17.48
C GLU A 236 24.85 6.74 -15.97
N ILE A 237 26.11 6.86 -15.58
CA ILE A 237 26.53 6.90 -14.18
C ILE A 237 25.87 8.07 -13.47
N ALA A 238 25.94 9.27 -14.06
CA ALA A 238 25.31 10.46 -13.49
C ALA A 238 23.79 10.28 -13.36
N LYS A 239 23.13 9.78 -14.41
CA LYS A 239 21.69 9.50 -14.39
C LYS A 239 21.33 8.53 -13.28
N ASN A 240 22.07 7.44 -13.13
CA ASN A 240 21.82 6.46 -12.07
C ASN A 240 21.98 7.07 -10.67
N LEU A 241 22.98 7.90 -10.47
CA LEU A 241 23.17 8.63 -9.21
C LEU A 241 22.00 9.59 -8.93
N PHE A 242 21.61 10.39 -9.92
CA PHE A 242 20.48 11.33 -9.77
C PHE A 242 19.19 10.59 -9.49
N GLU A 243 18.89 9.51 -10.21
CA GLU A 243 17.69 8.71 -10.00
C GLU A 243 17.67 8.04 -8.62
N SER A 244 18.82 7.57 -8.14
CA SER A 244 18.88 6.94 -6.82
C SER A 244 18.54 7.89 -5.69
N LEU A 245 18.87 9.18 -5.84
CA LEU A 245 18.59 10.24 -4.86
C LEU A 245 17.20 10.86 -5.02
N THR A 246 16.61 10.78 -6.19
CA THR A 246 15.32 11.42 -6.49
C THR A 246 14.13 10.49 -6.34
N LYS A 247 14.33 9.17 -6.44
CA LYS A 247 13.30 8.13 -6.34
C LYS A 247 13.51 7.26 -5.09
N LEU A 248 13.46 7.91 -3.92
CA LEU A 248 13.69 7.23 -2.65
C LEU A 248 12.42 6.60 -2.11
N SER A 249 12.54 5.34 -1.68
CA SER A 249 11.50 4.61 -0.96
C SER A 249 12.06 3.95 0.29
N PHE A 250 11.19 3.64 1.24
CA PHE A 250 11.56 2.92 2.46
C PHE A 250 10.88 1.54 2.52
N VAL A 251 11.47 0.67 3.32
CA VAL A 251 10.92 -0.64 3.71
C VAL A 251 10.47 -0.66 5.17
N ASP A 252 10.88 0.35 5.95
CA ASP A 252 10.42 0.55 7.31
C ASP A 252 10.66 2.00 7.76
N VAL A 253 9.93 2.48 8.79
CA VAL A 253 10.00 3.87 9.27
C VAL A 253 9.82 3.95 10.78
N TRP A 254 10.55 4.85 11.42
CA TRP A 254 10.49 5.14 12.86
C TRP A 254 10.58 6.64 13.13
N PRO A 255 10.19 7.12 14.32
CA PRO A 255 10.54 8.45 14.78
C PRO A 255 12.07 8.69 14.74
N ARG A 256 12.48 9.92 14.50
CA ARG A 256 13.90 10.29 14.31
C ARG A 256 14.87 9.78 15.39
N LYS A 257 14.42 9.59 16.63
CA LYS A 257 15.26 9.04 17.68
C LYS A 257 15.52 7.57 17.45
N ILE A 258 16.73 7.23 17.02
CA ILE A 258 17.20 5.87 16.84
C ILE A 258 18.03 5.51 18.07
N SER A 259 17.65 4.44 18.75
CA SER A 259 18.48 3.82 19.80
C SER A 259 19.34 2.72 19.15
N GLY A 260 20.62 2.70 19.46
CA GLY A 260 21.57 1.70 18.95
C GLY A 260 22.88 2.27 18.44
N LYS A 261 23.81 1.38 18.08
CA LYS A 261 25.10 1.74 17.48
C LYS A 261 24.92 1.91 15.97
N TRP A 262 24.76 3.15 15.52
CA TRP A 262 24.66 3.50 14.12
C TRP A 262 25.91 4.25 13.68
N GLN A 263 26.55 3.79 12.63
CA GLN A 263 27.69 4.44 12.01
C GLN A 263 27.21 5.33 10.85
N SER A 264 27.56 6.61 10.89
CA SER A 264 27.38 7.47 9.72
C SER A 264 28.25 7.02 8.60
N ILE A 265 27.68 6.83 7.41
CA ILE A 265 28.38 6.35 6.23
C ILE A 265 28.43 7.36 5.10
N LEU A 266 27.41 8.25 5.02
CA LEU A 266 27.32 9.18 3.89
C LEU A 266 26.41 10.35 4.25
N TYR A 267 26.79 11.53 3.78
CA TYR A 267 25.96 12.74 3.75
C TYR A 267 25.68 13.11 2.30
N PHE A 268 24.54 13.72 2.03
CA PHE A 268 24.21 14.27 0.73
C PHE A 268 23.42 15.57 0.81
N GLU A 269 23.54 16.40 -0.21
CA GLU A 269 22.70 17.58 -0.47
C GLU A 269 22.30 17.57 -1.94
N VAL A 270 21.03 17.70 -2.21
CA VAL A 270 20.46 17.83 -3.56
C VAL A 270 19.92 19.24 -3.70
N GLU A 271 20.33 19.95 -4.75
CA GLU A 271 19.88 21.29 -5.10
C GLU A 271 19.15 21.26 -6.43
N ALA A 272 17.90 21.72 -6.46
CA ALA A 272 17.11 21.87 -7.67
C ALA A 272 17.36 23.22 -8.36
N TYR A 273 16.97 23.33 -9.64
CA TYR A 273 17.02 24.61 -10.37
C TYR A 273 16.11 25.68 -9.75
N SER A 274 15.06 25.29 -9.05
CA SER A 274 14.21 26.17 -8.24
C SER A 274 14.94 26.84 -7.06
N GLY A 275 16.17 26.40 -6.74
CA GLY A 275 16.92 26.79 -5.55
C GLY A 275 16.56 25.99 -4.29
N SER A 276 15.61 25.07 -4.38
CA SER A 276 15.25 24.19 -3.29
C SER A 276 16.37 23.21 -2.96
N LYS A 277 16.60 22.94 -1.67
CA LYS A 277 17.67 22.05 -1.20
C LYS A 277 17.12 21.01 -0.25
N ILE A 278 17.54 19.76 -0.47
CA ILE A 278 17.28 18.64 0.40
C ILE A 278 18.61 18.08 0.87
N ALA A 279 18.78 17.91 2.17
CA ALA A 279 19.97 17.31 2.74
C ALA A 279 19.59 16.11 3.60
N GLY A 280 20.44 15.09 3.59
CA GLY A 280 20.23 13.88 4.36
C GLY A 280 21.53 13.20 4.74
N GLN A 281 21.39 12.20 5.60
CA GLN A 281 22.49 11.40 6.12
C GLN A 281 22.08 9.94 6.14
N LEU A 282 22.97 9.07 5.66
CA LEU A 282 22.82 7.63 5.77
C LEU A 282 23.63 7.12 6.94
N PHE A 283 23.01 6.20 7.65
CA PHE A 283 23.61 5.44 8.75
C PHE A 283 23.51 3.96 8.46
N ARG A 284 24.51 3.19 8.86
CA ARG A 284 24.53 1.73 8.76
C ARG A 284 24.67 1.10 10.14
N SER A 285 23.95 0.03 10.35
CA SER A 285 24.14 -0.97 11.39
C SER A 285 24.26 -2.33 10.70
N ASP A 286 24.58 -3.39 11.41
CA ASP A 286 24.98 -4.71 10.88
C ASP A 286 24.15 -5.21 9.68
N SER A 287 22.86 -4.92 9.64
CA SER A 287 21.95 -5.43 8.61
C SER A 287 21.06 -4.38 7.95
N ARG A 288 21.12 -3.11 8.38
CA ARG A 288 20.16 -2.08 7.93
C ARG A 288 20.85 -0.78 7.59
N THR A 289 20.35 -0.12 6.57
CA THR A 289 20.70 1.27 6.25
C THR A 289 19.51 2.18 6.51
N ILE A 290 19.76 3.25 7.25
CA ILE A 290 18.77 4.25 7.62
C ILE A 290 19.13 5.58 7.01
N LEU A 291 18.12 6.23 6.46
CA LEU A 291 18.17 7.59 5.94
C LEU A 291 17.47 8.52 6.93
N GLN A 292 18.11 9.65 7.24
CA GLN A 292 17.51 10.78 7.94
C GLN A 292 17.71 12.05 7.13
N PHE A 293 16.68 12.89 7.07
CA PHE A 293 16.75 14.19 6.42
C PHE A 293 17.13 15.28 7.41
N SER A 294 17.92 16.26 6.95
CA SER A 294 18.24 17.48 7.66
C SER A 294 17.52 18.63 6.98
N VAL A 295 16.56 19.22 7.66
CA VAL A 295 15.90 20.45 7.20
C VAL A 295 16.69 21.62 7.78
N LYS A 296 17.34 22.41 6.91
CA LYS A 296 17.87 23.73 7.31
C LYS A 296 16.76 24.74 7.10
N GLU A 297 16.31 25.39 8.16
CA GLU A 297 15.22 26.38 8.18
C GLU A 297 15.51 27.67 7.40
N ASN A 298 16.65 27.81 6.74
CA ASN A 298 17.04 29.04 6.09
C ASN A 298 16.32 29.23 4.74
N GLY A 299 15.14 29.83 4.79
CA GLY A 299 14.62 30.65 3.70
C GLY A 299 13.97 29.95 2.50
N LEU A 300 13.69 28.66 2.56
CA LEU A 300 13.04 27.94 1.47
C LEU A 300 11.51 28.13 1.52
N LYS A 301 10.95 28.69 0.46
CA LYS A 301 9.50 28.82 0.33
C LYS A 301 8.87 27.43 0.30
N GLU A 302 8.03 27.13 1.25
CA GLU A 302 7.32 25.85 1.45
C GLU A 302 6.63 25.33 0.17
N VAL A 303 6.22 26.23 -0.71
CA VAL A 303 5.54 25.94 -1.98
C VAL A 303 6.44 25.18 -2.97
N ALA A 304 7.74 25.46 -3.00
CA ALA A 304 8.67 24.80 -3.92
C ALA A 304 9.03 23.37 -3.50
N LEU A 305 8.83 23.03 -2.23
CA LEU A 305 9.17 21.73 -1.66
C LEU A 305 8.02 20.72 -1.69
N ARG A 306 6.77 21.16 -1.77
CA ARG A 306 5.59 20.29 -1.87
C ARG A 306 5.59 19.42 -3.13
N GLY A 307 6.25 19.85 -4.20
CA GLY A 307 6.44 19.06 -5.42
C GLY A 307 7.61 18.08 -5.36
N LEU A 308 8.52 18.23 -4.38
CA LEU A 308 9.74 17.42 -4.28
C LEU A 308 9.62 16.26 -3.30
N ALA A 309 8.79 16.36 -2.28
CA ALA A 309 8.49 15.26 -1.37
C ALA A 309 7.26 14.49 -1.88
N GLY A 310 7.18 13.21 -1.63
CA GLY A 310 6.00 12.40 -1.93
C GLY A 310 4.74 12.92 -1.20
N THR A 311 4.03 12.07 -0.49
CA THR A 311 2.79 12.44 0.25
C THR A 311 3.07 13.27 1.51
N ILE A 312 4.32 13.24 2.04
CA ILE A 312 4.71 13.92 3.28
C ILE A 312 5.29 15.29 2.94
N ALA A 313 4.88 16.33 3.67
CA ALA A 313 5.50 17.64 3.57
C ALA A 313 6.99 17.54 3.94
N TYR A 314 7.84 18.32 3.25
CA TYR A 314 9.29 18.31 3.50
C TYR A 314 9.65 18.61 4.96
N SER A 315 8.90 19.50 5.61
CA SER A 315 9.03 19.82 7.04
C SER A 315 8.80 18.59 7.95
N GLU A 316 8.08 17.60 7.47
CA GLU A 316 7.77 16.37 8.20
C GLU A 316 8.84 15.29 8.01
N LEU A 317 9.61 15.32 6.91
CA LEU A 317 10.65 14.32 6.62
C LEU A 317 11.69 14.22 7.72
N ASN A 318 12.01 15.33 8.39
CA ASN A 318 13.00 15.37 9.46
C ASN A 318 12.52 14.72 10.77
N LYS A 319 11.23 14.42 10.91
CA LYS A 319 10.67 13.76 12.09
C LYS A 319 10.95 12.25 12.12
N TRP A 320 11.39 11.71 10.99
CA TRP A 320 11.45 10.28 10.76
C TRP A 320 12.85 9.77 10.44
N SER A 321 13.04 8.48 10.65
CA SER A 321 14.17 7.68 10.20
C SER A 321 13.62 6.58 9.30
N TYR A 322 14.15 6.48 8.09
CA TYR A 322 13.66 5.58 7.06
C TYR A 322 14.66 4.46 6.81
N ALA A 323 14.25 3.20 6.99
CA ALA A 323 15.04 2.09 6.47
C ALA A 323 14.89 2.05 4.95
N ILE A 324 15.97 2.26 4.24
CA ILE A 324 15.99 2.13 2.78
C ILE A 324 16.44 0.73 2.38
N PRO A 325 15.97 0.21 1.22
CA PRO A 325 16.48 -1.05 0.68
C PRO A 325 18.00 -0.99 0.50
N SER A 326 18.70 -2.12 0.76
CA SER A 326 20.17 -2.18 0.66
C SER A 326 20.66 -1.79 -0.73
N TRP A 327 19.97 -2.22 -1.78
CA TRP A 327 20.35 -1.89 -3.16
C TRP A 327 20.32 -0.37 -3.46
N GLN A 328 19.43 0.38 -2.81
CA GLN A 328 19.44 1.85 -2.91
C GLN A 328 20.65 2.45 -2.21
N ALA A 329 20.96 1.99 -1.00
CA ALA A 329 22.13 2.44 -0.26
C ALA A 329 23.43 2.14 -1.00
N ASP A 330 23.54 0.95 -1.60
CA ASP A 330 24.72 0.53 -2.34
C ASP A 330 24.94 1.37 -3.60
N ARG A 331 23.88 1.76 -4.31
CA ARG A 331 23.97 2.69 -5.44
C ARG A 331 24.52 4.07 -5.05
N PHE A 332 24.15 4.59 -3.87
CA PHE A 332 24.74 5.83 -3.36
C PHE A 332 26.24 5.71 -3.13
N LEU A 333 26.66 4.61 -2.48
CA LEU A 333 28.07 4.36 -2.17
C LEU A 333 28.88 4.08 -3.42
N GLU A 334 28.33 3.39 -4.39
CA GLU A 334 28.97 3.14 -5.70
C GLU A 334 29.16 4.44 -6.46
N GLY A 335 28.13 5.29 -6.56
CA GLY A 335 28.24 6.61 -7.17
C GLY A 335 29.32 7.48 -6.53
N LEU A 336 29.44 7.46 -5.20
CA LEU A 336 30.50 8.17 -4.49
C LEU A 336 31.90 7.62 -4.83
N LYS A 337 32.08 6.30 -4.82
CA LYS A 337 33.37 5.65 -5.16
C LYS A 337 33.85 6.02 -6.55
N ILE A 338 32.94 6.02 -7.54
CA ILE A 338 33.26 6.41 -8.92
C ILE A 338 33.76 7.86 -8.99
N ILE A 339 33.10 8.78 -8.26
CA ILE A 339 33.48 10.19 -8.26
C ILE A 339 34.78 10.41 -7.48
N GLU A 340 35.01 9.71 -6.35
CA GLU A 340 36.23 9.83 -5.54
C GLU A 340 37.43 9.12 -6.17
N GLY A 341 37.22 7.99 -6.84
CA GLY A 341 38.27 7.19 -7.46
C GLY A 341 38.83 7.77 -8.75
N GLY A 342 38.23 8.85 -9.28
CA GLY A 342 38.57 9.36 -10.62
C GLY A 342 38.46 8.23 -11.64
N LEU A 343 37.65 8.34 -12.66
CA LEU A 343 37.58 7.32 -13.72
C LEU A 343 39.00 6.95 -14.18
N GLN A 344 39.52 5.78 -13.76
CA GLN A 344 40.71 5.18 -14.34
C GLN A 344 40.44 4.77 -15.78
#